data_5dcefb2c7d32a625857f9acc28f53872
#
_entry.id   5dcefb2c7d32a625857f9acc28f53872
#
_cell.length_a   1.000
_cell.length_b   1.000
_cell.length_c   1.000
_cell.angle_alpha   90.00
_cell.angle_beta   90.00
_cell.angle_gamma   90.00
#
_symmetry.space_group_name_H-M   'P 1'
#
loop_
_entity.id
_entity.type
_entity.pdbx_description
1 polymer ?
#
loop_
_entity_poly.entity_id
_entity_poly.type
_entity_poly.pdbx_seq_one_letter_code
_entity_poly.pdbx_strand_id
1 'polypeptide(L)'
;MTAELERELTAPVPTGTGAGPSPLARCFETTPERFAAEQWNRTPLLVRAADRASSPVRGFDDLLSPADVDALLGPRGLRTPFFAMVKDGVSLPRSSYTRTANAGNQRLADMPDPDGIARNHADGATIVLNALHRVWPALGVFCRDLAAELGCQTQTNVYVTPPGAQGFKPHHDTHDVLVLQVDGRKHWTIHPPAVELPLRTQPSKDLGPDPVGGREPLIDTVLEPGDALYLPRGYLHSAQTTDDRSIHLTVGLLATTWQDVLTDLLSSAGKGGGEDSLALRRALPLPVEAEGPTGLETDVAAFRRAALAWLEQLDDAAVERVVAARRRQAVPLEPVGPLAQDRAARTLGPDGVVRPRVGLHTRVRVAGERVELLVGQRTVSFPGWVEPALRAALAGPASPSSLAGSGVAIDVDDAQVLLRRLLRERVLVPADTSAEGRR
;
A
#
# COMPACT_ATOMS: atom_id res chain seq x y z
N MET A 1 -36.11 -3.60 27.50
CA MET A 1 -36.47 -2.94 26.25
C MET A 1 -35.34 -3.18 25.31
N THR A 2 -35.59 -3.97 24.38
CA THR A 2 -34.91 -4.86 23.48
C THR A 2 -33.75 -4.23 22.71
N ALA A 3 -32.55 -4.75 22.93
CA ALA A 3 -31.40 -4.59 21.99
C ALA A 3 -31.75 -5.35 20.72
N GLU A 4 -32.24 -4.66 19.70
CA GLU A 4 -32.31 -5.16 18.35
C GLU A 4 -30.88 -5.17 17.79
N LEU A 5 -30.37 -6.38 17.59
CA LEU A 5 -29.08 -6.67 16.99
C LEU A 5 -28.96 -5.92 15.66
N GLU A 6 -28.13 -4.87 15.65
CA GLU A 6 -27.57 -4.32 14.43
C GLU A 6 -26.72 -5.41 13.77
N ARG A 7 -27.28 -6.11 12.78
CA ARG A 7 -26.48 -6.93 11.86
C ARG A 7 -25.64 -5.99 11.00
N GLU A 8 -24.50 -5.58 11.51
CA GLU A 8 -23.44 -4.93 10.74
C GLU A 8 -22.78 -5.96 9.82
N LEU A 9 -23.28 -6.10 8.61
CA LEU A 9 -22.58 -6.80 7.56
C LEU A 9 -21.69 -5.78 6.82
N THR A 10 -20.41 -5.77 7.15
CA THR A 10 -19.38 -5.15 6.30
C THR A 10 -19.33 -5.93 4.99
N ALA A 11 -19.52 -5.25 3.86
CA ALA A 11 -19.29 -5.86 2.55
C ALA A 11 -17.83 -6.35 2.48
N PRO A 12 -17.57 -7.53 1.91
CA PRO A 12 -16.20 -8.00 1.71
C PRO A 12 -15.42 -6.96 0.89
N VAL A 13 -14.17 -6.74 1.24
CA VAL A 13 -13.27 -5.89 0.45
C VAL A 13 -13.16 -6.54 -0.93
N PRO A 14 -13.49 -5.83 -2.02
CA PRO A 14 -13.30 -6.39 -3.35
C PRO A 14 -11.81 -6.72 -3.53
N THR A 15 -11.51 -7.99 -3.68
CA THR A 15 -10.15 -8.47 -3.94
C THR A 15 -9.84 -8.23 -5.42
N GLY A 16 -9.03 -7.22 -5.71
CA GLY A 16 -8.44 -6.97 -7.01
C GLY A 16 -9.41 -6.50 -8.12
N THR A 17 -8.86 -5.99 -9.19
CA THR A 17 -9.60 -5.58 -10.41
C THR A 17 -10.09 -6.79 -11.24
N GLY A 18 -9.77 -8.01 -10.83
CA GLY A 18 -10.33 -9.27 -11.35
C GLY A 18 -9.89 -9.73 -12.75
N ALA A 19 -9.00 -9.01 -13.43
CA ALA A 19 -8.70 -9.28 -14.85
C ALA A 19 -7.29 -9.85 -15.12
N GLY A 20 -6.47 -10.14 -14.10
CA GLY A 20 -5.11 -10.62 -14.27
C GLY A 20 -4.68 -11.64 -13.22
N PRO A 21 -3.50 -12.28 -13.39
CA PRO A 21 -2.93 -13.14 -12.37
C PRO A 21 -2.65 -12.32 -11.12
N SER A 22 -2.78 -12.98 -9.93
CA SER A 22 -2.41 -12.42 -8.64
C SER A 22 -1.01 -11.79 -8.71
N PRO A 23 -0.80 -10.56 -8.19
CA PRO A 23 0.52 -9.93 -8.18
C PRO A 23 1.60 -10.80 -7.54
N LEU A 24 1.26 -11.50 -6.44
CA LEU A 24 2.19 -12.39 -5.76
C LEU A 24 2.51 -13.63 -6.62
N ALA A 25 1.48 -14.26 -7.21
CA ALA A 25 1.67 -15.40 -8.11
C ALA A 25 2.48 -14.99 -9.36
N ARG A 26 2.25 -13.81 -9.90
CA ARG A 26 3.02 -13.25 -11.00
C ARG A 26 4.51 -13.13 -10.68
N CYS A 27 4.85 -12.69 -9.46
CA CYS A 27 6.24 -12.50 -9.05
C CYS A 27 6.93 -13.81 -8.65
N PHE A 28 6.22 -14.69 -7.92
CA PHE A 28 6.85 -15.81 -7.20
C PHE A 28 6.20 -17.17 -7.44
N GLU A 29 5.20 -17.29 -8.31
CA GLU A 29 4.44 -18.53 -8.56
C GLU A 29 3.95 -19.22 -7.27
N THR A 30 3.54 -18.43 -6.29
CA THR A 30 3.09 -18.88 -4.97
C THR A 30 1.70 -18.33 -4.65
N THR A 31 1.01 -18.95 -3.70
CA THR A 31 -0.22 -18.40 -3.14
C THR A 31 0.07 -17.56 -1.89
N PRO A 32 -0.83 -16.65 -1.49
CA PRO A 32 -0.67 -15.88 -0.25
C PRO A 32 -0.49 -16.76 0.99
N GLU A 33 -1.18 -17.90 1.06
CA GLU A 33 -1.11 -18.84 2.19
C GLU A 33 0.28 -19.50 2.28
N ARG A 34 0.78 -19.98 1.13
CA ARG A 34 2.09 -20.60 1.06
C ARG A 34 3.19 -19.59 1.34
N PHE A 35 3.09 -18.40 0.74
CA PHE A 35 4.03 -17.31 0.99
C PHE A 35 4.05 -16.91 2.48
N ALA A 36 2.89 -16.79 3.11
CA ALA A 36 2.79 -16.49 4.55
C ALA A 36 3.40 -17.59 5.43
N ALA A 37 3.23 -18.85 5.05
CA ALA A 37 3.75 -19.98 5.80
C ALA A 37 5.26 -20.16 5.70
N GLU A 38 5.84 -19.95 4.51
CA GLU A 38 7.21 -20.29 4.20
C GLU A 38 8.17 -19.10 4.18
N GLN A 39 7.69 -17.92 3.73
CA GLN A 39 8.58 -16.78 3.38
C GLN A 39 8.36 -15.54 4.24
N TRP A 40 7.09 -15.18 4.49
CA TRP A 40 6.73 -13.93 5.14
C TRP A 40 7.39 -13.73 6.50
N ASN A 41 8.18 -12.63 6.64
CA ASN A 41 8.97 -12.31 7.82
C ASN A 41 10.03 -13.39 8.22
N ARG A 42 10.41 -14.30 7.32
CA ARG A 42 11.30 -15.44 7.63
C ARG A 42 12.55 -15.48 6.77
N THR A 43 12.38 -15.76 5.48
CA THR A 43 13.51 -16.02 4.59
C THR A 43 13.37 -15.29 3.24
N PRO A 44 14.48 -14.86 2.64
CA PRO A 44 14.48 -14.38 1.27
C PRO A 44 13.97 -15.44 0.29
N LEU A 45 13.33 -14.98 -0.79
CA LEU A 45 12.88 -15.83 -1.89
C LEU A 45 13.32 -15.22 -3.22
N LEU A 46 14.14 -15.96 -3.96
CA LEU A 46 14.54 -15.62 -5.32
C LEU A 46 13.81 -16.51 -6.31
N VAL A 47 13.16 -15.91 -7.31
CA VAL A 47 12.53 -16.62 -8.43
C VAL A 47 13.04 -16.05 -9.74
N ARG A 48 13.62 -16.92 -10.57
CA ARG A 48 14.12 -16.55 -11.89
C ARG A 48 12.99 -16.45 -12.91
N ALA A 49 13.12 -15.53 -13.84
CA ALA A 49 12.17 -15.42 -14.95
C ALA A 49 12.05 -16.73 -15.74
N ALA A 50 13.16 -17.46 -15.90
CA ALA A 50 13.22 -18.74 -16.59
C ALA A 50 12.43 -19.85 -15.90
N ASP A 51 12.36 -19.82 -14.56
CA ASP A 51 11.70 -20.84 -13.74
C ASP A 51 10.19 -20.63 -13.64
N ARG A 52 9.68 -19.45 -14.05
CA ARG A 52 8.24 -19.16 -14.03
C ARG A 52 7.53 -19.76 -15.23
N ALA A 53 7.02 -20.98 -15.05
CA ALA A 53 6.35 -21.74 -16.11
C ALA A 53 4.92 -21.28 -16.36
N SER A 54 4.21 -20.82 -15.33
CA SER A 54 2.75 -20.59 -15.36
C SER A 54 2.37 -19.16 -15.77
N SER A 55 3.29 -18.20 -15.75
CA SER A 55 2.97 -16.80 -16.07
C SER A 55 3.11 -16.52 -17.56
N PRO A 56 2.05 -16.02 -18.23
CA PRO A 56 2.14 -15.56 -19.62
C PRO A 56 3.03 -14.31 -19.77
N VAL A 57 3.26 -13.58 -18.67
CA VAL A 57 4.08 -12.37 -18.60
C VAL A 57 5.34 -12.69 -17.82
N ARG A 58 6.47 -12.82 -18.52
CA ARG A 58 7.77 -13.18 -17.90
C ARG A 58 8.54 -11.98 -17.34
N GLY A 59 8.30 -10.78 -17.88
CA GLY A 59 8.97 -9.54 -17.48
C GLY A 59 8.08 -8.64 -16.60
N PHE A 60 8.60 -7.44 -16.33
CA PHE A 60 7.94 -6.37 -15.59
C PHE A 60 7.92 -5.03 -16.36
N ASP A 61 8.23 -5.07 -17.65
CA ASP A 61 8.29 -3.93 -18.56
C ASP A 61 6.90 -3.33 -18.84
N ASP A 62 5.83 -4.12 -18.68
CA ASP A 62 4.44 -3.64 -18.68
C ASP A 62 4.08 -2.80 -17.46
N LEU A 63 4.81 -2.95 -16.34
CA LEU A 63 4.65 -2.09 -15.17
C LEU A 63 5.38 -0.76 -15.35
N LEU A 64 6.58 -0.78 -15.93
CA LEU A 64 7.37 0.39 -16.23
C LEU A 64 8.51 -0.02 -17.22
N SER A 65 8.58 0.61 -18.37
CA SER A 65 9.64 0.41 -19.36
C SER A 65 10.72 1.50 -19.27
N PRO A 66 11.91 1.32 -19.89
CA PRO A 66 12.89 2.39 -20.04
C PRO A 66 12.35 3.64 -20.71
N ALA A 67 11.50 3.48 -21.74
CA ALA A 67 10.85 4.60 -22.44
C ALA A 67 9.88 5.39 -21.51
N ASP A 68 9.23 4.70 -20.58
CA ASP A 68 8.37 5.35 -19.58
C ASP A 68 9.19 6.21 -18.62
N VAL A 69 10.39 5.75 -18.22
CA VAL A 69 11.31 6.55 -17.39
C VAL A 69 11.72 7.82 -18.12
N ASP A 70 12.12 7.73 -19.39
CA ASP A 70 12.47 8.89 -20.21
C ASP A 70 11.27 9.85 -20.36
N ALA A 71 10.07 9.31 -20.58
CA ALA A 71 8.87 10.11 -20.66
C ALA A 71 8.54 10.84 -19.33
N LEU A 72 8.73 10.20 -18.20
CA LEU A 72 8.49 10.78 -16.87
C LEU A 72 9.45 11.95 -16.59
N LEU A 73 10.73 11.79 -16.88
CA LEU A 73 11.77 12.78 -16.62
C LEU A 73 11.85 13.87 -17.70
N GLY A 74 11.30 13.61 -18.89
CA GLY A 74 11.25 14.53 -20.01
C GLY A 74 9.87 15.18 -20.19
N PRO A 75 9.06 14.74 -21.19
CA PRO A 75 7.83 15.44 -21.57
C PRO A 75 6.72 15.44 -20.50
N ARG A 76 6.68 14.46 -19.59
CA ARG A 76 5.70 14.43 -18.49
C ARG A 76 6.10 15.31 -17.30
N GLY A 77 7.38 15.69 -17.20
CA GLY A 77 7.88 16.63 -16.22
C GLY A 77 7.66 16.23 -14.77
N LEU A 78 8.02 14.97 -14.41
CA LEU A 78 7.91 14.45 -13.06
C LEU A 78 8.70 15.34 -12.10
N ARG A 79 8.04 15.91 -11.10
CA ARG A 79 8.64 16.89 -10.19
C ARG A 79 9.23 16.24 -8.94
N THR A 80 10.20 16.89 -8.31
CA THR A 80 10.61 16.49 -6.96
C THR A 80 9.45 16.72 -5.97
N PRO A 81 9.26 15.89 -4.94
CA PRO A 81 10.15 14.81 -4.47
C PRO A 81 9.96 13.44 -5.14
N PHE A 82 9.15 13.34 -6.21
CA PHE A 82 8.90 12.07 -6.90
C PHE A 82 10.13 11.55 -7.64
N PHE A 83 11.18 12.35 -7.81
CA PHE A 83 12.48 11.86 -8.24
C PHE A 83 13.62 12.52 -7.47
N ALA A 84 14.74 11.82 -7.39
CA ALA A 84 16.00 12.28 -6.79
C ALA A 84 17.18 11.63 -7.53
N MET A 85 18.38 12.14 -7.30
CA MET A 85 19.61 11.51 -7.78
C MET A 85 20.55 11.24 -6.61
N VAL A 86 21.14 10.03 -6.61
CA VAL A 86 22.03 9.54 -5.54
C VAL A 86 23.31 9.00 -6.16
N LYS A 87 24.46 9.35 -5.62
CA LYS A 87 25.76 8.81 -6.01
C LYS A 87 26.51 8.35 -4.76
N ASP A 88 26.97 7.10 -4.78
CA ASP A 88 27.70 6.48 -3.65
C ASP A 88 26.97 6.58 -2.29
N GLY A 89 25.63 6.42 -2.34
CA GLY A 89 24.77 6.54 -1.15
C GLY A 89 24.47 7.96 -0.68
N VAL A 90 24.96 8.99 -1.40
CA VAL A 90 24.77 10.40 -1.05
C VAL A 90 23.82 11.07 -2.04
N SER A 91 22.78 11.74 -1.53
CA SER A 91 21.86 12.51 -2.37
C SER A 91 22.57 13.71 -3.01
N LEU A 92 22.43 13.88 -4.32
CA LEU A 92 22.95 15.03 -5.03
C LEU A 92 22.12 16.30 -4.72
N PRO A 93 22.74 17.50 -4.81
CA PRO A 93 22.01 18.76 -4.71
C PRO A 93 20.93 18.86 -5.78
N ARG A 94 19.70 19.22 -5.41
CA ARG A 94 18.58 19.34 -6.37
C ARG A 94 18.89 20.27 -7.53
N SER A 95 19.61 21.35 -7.30
CA SER A 95 20.04 22.31 -8.33
C SER A 95 20.88 21.71 -9.46
N SER A 96 21.45 20.51 -9.28
CA SER A 96 22.25 19.82 -10.32
C SER A 96 21.39 19.05 -11.34
N TYR A 97 20.10 18.80 -11.03
CA TYR A 97 19.19 18.00 -11.86
C TYR A 97 17.76 18.57 -11.95
N THR A 98 17.54 19.80 -11.39
CA THR A 98 16.26 20.50 -11.53
C THR A 98 16.47 21.89 -12.09
N ARG A 99 15.45 22.39 -12.79
CA ARG A 99 15.40 23.75 -13.33
C ARG A 99 14.13 24.46 -12.93
N THR A 100 14.15 25.77 -13.04
CA THR A 100 12.95 26.62 -12.92
C THR A 100 12.22 26.68 -14.28
N ALA A 101 10.90 26.55 -14.25
CA ALA A 101 10.02 26.80 -15.39
C ALA A 101 8.82 27.64 -14.92
N ASN A 102 8.09 28.21 -15.86
CA ASN A 102 6.84 28.93 -15.59
C ASN A 102 5.66 28.15 -16.13
N ALA A 103 4.59 28.04 -15.34
CA ALA A 103 3.28 27.57 -15.76
C ALA A 103 2.29 28.72 -15.58
N GLY A 104 2.02 29.45 -16.67
CA GLY A 104 1.34 30.73 -16.59
C GLY A 104 2.11 31.70 -15.69
N ASN A 105 1.45 32.24 -14.66
CA ASN A 105 2.06 33.16 -13.69
C ASN A 105 2.71 32.44 -12.50
N GLN A 106 2.72 31.12 -12.46
CA GLN A 106 3.30 30.33 -11.38
C GLN A 106 4.74 29.90 -11.73
N ARG A 107 5.68 30.19 -10.82
CA ARG A 107 7.06 29.74 -10.94
C ARG A 107 7.22 28.34 -10.32
N LEU A 108 7.71 27.40 -11.10
CA LEU A 108 8.00 26.01 -10.71
C LEU A 108 9.50 25.83 -10.60
N ALA A 109 10.04 25.69 -9.41
CA ALA A 109 11.49 25.63 -9.16
C ALA A 109 12.06 24.20 -9.14
N ASP A 110 11.22 23.20 -9.35
CA ASP A 110 11.52 21.78 -9.10
C ASP A 110 11.19 20.91 -10.33
N MET A 111 11.17 21.48 -11.51
CA MET A 111 11.04 20.76 -12.77
C MET A 111 12.30 19.98 -13.11
N PRO A 112 12.21 18.80 -13.73
CA PRO A 112 13.39 18.07 -14.15
C PRO A 112 14.21 18.91 -15.17
N ASP A 113 15.52 18.84 -15.04
CA ASP A 113 16.49 19.32 -16.02
C ASP A 113 17.07 18.10 -16.75
N PRO A 114 16.58 17.75 -17.96
CA PRO A 114 17.02 16.54 -18.66
C PRO A 114 18.53 16.50 -18.90
N ASP A 115 19.16 17.64 -19.20
CA ASP A 115 20.60 17.72 -19.41
C ASP A 115 21.40 17.52 -18.11
N GLY A 116 20.90 18.10 -17.00
CA GLY A 116 21.48 17.90 -15.68
C GLY A 116 21.34 16.45 -15.22
N ILE A 117 20.18 15.84 -15.44
CA ILE A 117 19.93 14.43 -15.13
C ILE A 117 20.88 13.54 -15.94
N ALA A 118 20.96 13.74 -17.27
CA ALA A 118 21.80 12.94 -18.15
C ALA A 118 23.29 13.04 -17.77
N ARG A 119 23.79 14.24 -17.49
CA ARG A 119 25.18 14.44 -17.02
C ARG A 119 25.45 13.68 -15.71
N ASN A 120 24.63 13.87 -14.70
CA ASN A 120 24.82 13.21 -13.42
C ASN A 120 24.72 11.69 -13.55
N HIS A 121 23.81 11.18 -14.39
CA HIS A 121 23.66 9.75 -14.64
C HIS A 121 24.91 9.18 -15.36
N ALA A 122 25.43 9.87 -16.38
CA ALA A 122 26.68 9.48 -17.03
C ALA A 122 27.88 9.49 -16.07
N ASP A 123 27.87 10.38 -15.07
CA ASP A 123 28.88 10.45 -14.01
C ASP A 123 28.70 9.41 -12.89
N GLY A 124 27.79 8.44 -13.05
CA GLY A 124 27.59 7.32 -12.13
C GLY A 124 26.47 7.51 -11.10
N ALA A 125 25.66 8.57 -11.21
CA ALA A 125 24.55 8.75 -10.27
C ALA A 125 23.32 7.90 -10.65
N THR A 126 22.74 7.23 -9.67
CA THR A 126 21.46 6.53 -9.78
C THR A 126 20.30 7.54 -9.75
N ILE A 127 19.38 7.41 -10.70
CA ILE A 127 18.09 8.10 -10.66
C ILE A 127 17.15 7.26 -9.78
N VAL A 128 16.53 7.90 -8.79
CA VAL A 128 15.54 7.26 -7.90
C VAL A 128 14.19 7.91 -8.15
N LEU A 129 13.20 7.13 -8.61
CA LEU A 129 11.83 7.59 -8.75
C LEU A 129 11.06 7.14 -7.50
N ASN A 130 10.67 8.09 -6.66
CA ASN A 130 10.07 7.83 -5.37
C ASN A 130 8.54 7.74 -5.47
N ALA A 131 7.93 6.81 -4.71
CA ALA A 131 6.49 6.66 -4.58
C ALA A 131 5.75 6.66 -5.94
N LEU A 132 6.35 6.02 -6.95
CA LEU A 132 5.89 6.10 -8.35
C LEU A 132 4.49 5.48 -8.53
N HIS A 133 4.08 4.55 -7.67
CA HIS A 133 2.71 4.00 -7.62
C HIS A 133 1.60 5.08 -7.48
N ARG A 134 1.94 6.30 -7.02
CA ARG A 134 1.00 7.42 -6.84
C ARG A 134 0.72 8.18 -8.13
N VAL A 135 1.65 8.14 -9.07
CA VAL A 135 1.62 8.96 -10.28
C VAL A 135 1.71 8.14 -11.58
N TRP A 136 1.99 6.84 -11.49
CA TRP A 136 2.08 5.93 -12.61
C TRP A 136 0.99 4.85 -12.53
N PRO A 137 0.01 4.85 -13.46
CA PRO A 137 -1.19 4.01 -13.33
C PRO A 137 -0.92 2.52 -13.20
N ALA A 138 -0.02 1.95 -14.01
CA ALA A 138 0.27 0.52 -13.98
C ALA A 138 0.79 0.07 -12.59
N LEU A 139 1.74 0.82 -12.02
CA LEU A 139 2.23 0.58 -10.66
C LEU A 139 1.17 0.84 -9.59
N GLY A 140 0.29 1.82 -9.82
CA GLY A 140 -0.82 2.11 -8.91
C GLY A 140 -1.81 0.95 -8.82
N VAL A 141 -2.12 0.29 -9.95
CA VAL A 141 -2.97 -0.92 -10.00
C VAL A 141 -2.25 -2.08 -9.32
N PHE A 142 -1.02 -2.38 -9.73
CA PHE A 142 -0.22 -3.47 -9.18
C PHE A 142 -0.09 -3.38 -7.64
N CYS A 143 0.27 -2.21 -7.12
CA CYS A 143 0.40 -1.97 -5.69
C CYS A 143 -0.92 -2.14 -4.94
N ARG A 144 -2.02 -1.68 -5.50
CA ARG A 144 -3.35 -1.80 -4.89
C ARG A 144 -3.81 -3.26 -4.80
N ASP A 145 -3.62 -4.01 -5.90
CA ASP A 145 -3.98 -5.42 -5.96
C ASP A 145 -3.10 -6.25 -4.99
N LEU A 146 -1.80 -5.96 -4.93
CA LEU A 146 -0.87 -6.57 -3.98
C LEU A 146 -1.22 -6.22 -2.52
N ALA A 147 -1.62 -4.98 -2.24
CA ALA A 147 -2.05 -4.57 -0.91
C ALA A 147 -3.34 -5.29 -0.48
N ALA A 148 -4.27 -5.50 -1.42
CA ALA A 148 -5.50 -6.26 -1.16
C ALA A 148 -5.20 -7.75 -0.88
N GLU A 149 -4.26 -8.32 -1.62
CA GLU A 149 -3.84 -9.71 -1.49
C GLU A 149 -3.09 -9.98 -0.18
N LEU A 150 -2.17 -9.11 0.21
CA LEU A 150 -1.32 -9.30 1.40
C LEU A 150 -1.87 -8.63 2.67
N GLY A 151 -2.89 -7.78 2.57
CA GLY A 151 -3.45 -7.04 3.71
C GLY A 151 -2.47 -6.04 4.35
N CYS A 152 -1.46 -5.56 3.60
CA CYS A 152 -0.49 -4.56 4.05
C CYS A 152 -0.36 -3.42 3.03
N GLN A 153 0.01 -2.23 3.50
CA GLN A 153 0.27 -1.10 2.61
C GLN A 153 1.49 -1.37 1.73
N THR A 154 1.44 -0.89 0.49
CA THR A 154 2.51 -1.03 -0.48
C THR A 154 2.99 0.32 -0.99
N GLN A 155 4.26 0.42 -1.33
CA GLN A 155 4.85 1.58 -1.99
C GLN A 155 5.88 1.11 -3.02
N THR A 156 6.07 1.87 -4.11
CA THR A 156 7.06 1.51 -5.13
C THR A 156 8.02 2.65 -5.38
N ASN A 157 9.30 2.34 -5.29
CA ASN A 157 10.39 3.16 -5.79
C ASN A 157 11.04 2.45 -6.99
N VAL A 158 11.65 3.24 -7.87
CA VAL A 158 12.37 2.74 -9.05
C VAL A 158 13.80 3.24 -9.00
N TYR A 159 14.73 2.37 -9.30
CA TYR A 159 16.16 2.71 -9.34
C TYR A 159 16.68 2.48 -10.75
N VAL A 160 17.17 3.56 -11.36
CA VAL A 160 17.85 3.53 -12.67
C VAL A 160 19.32 3.81 -12.39
N THR A 161 20.14 2.76 -12.46
CA THR A 161 21.55 2.81 -12.09
C THR A 161 22.41 2.63 -13.35
N PRO A 162 23.39 3.51 -13.61
CA PRO A 162 24.28 3.36 -14.78
C PRO A 162 25.27 2.20 -14.59
N PRO A 163 25.98 1.77 -15.66
CA PRO A 163 26.98 0.71 -15.57
C PRO A 163 28.05 0.99 -14.52
N GLY A 164 28.50 -0.07 -13.82
CA GLY A 164 29.60 -0.01 -12.87
C GLY A 164 29.33 0.80 -11.59
N ALA A 165 28.10 1.29 -11.39
CA ALA A 165 27.77 2.12 -10.24
C ALA A 165 27.20 1.30 -9.09
N GLN A 166 27.52 1.70 -7.85
CA GLN A 166 26.93 1.20 -6.63
C GLN A 166 25.89 2.21 -6.11
N GLY A 167 24.68 1.73 -5.80
CA GLY A 167 23.62 2.57 -5.24
C GLY A 167 23.89 2.90 -3.76
N PHE A 168 23.55 1.97 -2.87
CA PHE A 168 23.69 2.09 -1.43
C PHE A 168 24.72 1.08 -0.89
N LYS A 169 25.40 1.47 0.18
CA LYS A 169 26.24 0.56 0.98
C LYS A 169 25.37 -0.53 1.60
N PRO A 170 25.97 -1.63 2.12
CA PRO A 170 25.20 -2.66 2.81
C PRO A 170 24.31 -2.06 3.91
N HIS A 171 23.02 -2.33 3.83
CA HIS A 171 22.00 -1.81 4.74
C HIS A 171 20.83 -2.79 4.85
N HIS A 172 19.93 -2.55 5.81
CA HIS A 172 18.64 -3.21 5.87
C HIS A 172 17.50 -2.19 5.79
N ASP A 173 16.37 -2.65 5.31
CA ASP A 173 15.12 -1.90 5.39
C ASP A 173 14.32 -2.29 6.64
N THR A 174 13.49 -1.35 7.12
CA THR A 174 12.56 -1.57 8.25
C THR A 174 11.18 -2.06 7.77
N HIS A 175 11.04 -2.41 6.50
CA HIS A 175 9.87 -3.00 5.86
C HIS A 175 10.34 -4.11 4.91
N ASP A 176 9.46 -5.04 4.62
CA ASP A 176 9.75 -6.10 3.67
C ASP A 176 9.77 -5.52 2.24
N VAL A 177 10.50 -6.14 1.34
CA VAL A 177 10.73 -5.61 -0.01
C VAL A 177 10.58 -6.68 -1.07
N LEU A 178 9.89 -6.35 -2.16
CA LEU A 178 9.98 -7.08 -3.43
C LEU A 178 10.86 -6.29 -4.38
N VAL A 179 11.91 -6.91 -4.88
CA VAL A 179 12.75 -6.37 -5.95
C VAL A 179 12.34 -7.05 -7.25
N LEU A 180 11.95 -6.27 -8.25
CA LEU A 180 11.53 -6.74 -9.56
C LEU A 180 12.49 -6.16 -10.60
N GLN A 181 13.32 -6.99 -11.22
CA GLN A 181 14.27 -6.55 -12.25
C GLN A 181 13.53 -6.30 -13.56
N VAL A 182 13.58 -5.07 -14.05
CA VAL A 182 12.87 -4.65 -15.27
C VAL A 182 13.76 -4.72 -16.49
N ASP A 183 14.95 -4.10 -16.42
CA ASP A 183 15.86 -3.94 -17.55
C ASP A 183 17.32 -4.00 -17.09
N GLY A 184 18.21 -4.52 -17.94
CA GLY A 184 19.61 -4.68 -17.61
C GLY A 184 19.86 -5.64 -16.45
N ARG A 185 21.05 -5.60 -15.85
CA ARG A 185 21.49 -6.56 -14.84
C ARG A 185 22.01 -5.87 -13.59
N LYS A 186 21.77 -6.50 -12.42
CA LYS A 186 22.26 -6.00 -11.14
C LYS A 186 22.70 -7.14 -10.24
N HIS A 187 23.91 -7.04 -9.72
CA HIS A 187 24.46 -7.99 -8.77
C HIS A 187 23.94 -7.64 -7.37
N TRP A 188 23.37 -8.62 -6.68
CA TRP A 188 22.81 -8.51 -5.34
C TRP A 188 23.52 -9.45 -4.39
N THR A 189 23.92 -8.92 -3.23
CA THR A 189 24.49 -9.70 -2.13
C THR A 189 23.59 -9.53 -0.92
N ILE A 190 23.07 -10.65 -0.39
CA ILE A 190 22.13 -10.69 0.73
C ILE A 190 22.77 -11.48 1.87
N HIS A 191 22.88 -10.86 3.03
CA HIS A 191 23.39 -11.49 4.26
C HIS A 191 22.28 -11.72 5.27
N PRO A 192 22.52 -12.57 6.30
CA PRO A 192 21.60 -12.70 7.43
C PRO A 192 21.26 -11.35 8.07
N PRO A 193 20.10 -11.23 8.74
CA PRO A 193 19.67 -9.98 9.33
C PRO A 193 20.67 -9.46 10.37
N ALA A 194 20.93 -8.16 10.35
CA ALA A 194 21.67 -7.47 11.43
C ALA A 194 20.78 -7.24 12.65
N VAL A 195 19.50 -6.95 12.39
CA VAL A 195 18.44 -6.82 13.38
C VAL A 195 17.27 -7.66 12.88
N GLU A 196 16.83 -8.60 13.69
CA GLU A 196 15.69 -9.45 13.36
C GLU A 196 14.39 -8.64 13.45
N LEU A 197 13.62 -8.62 12.35
CA LEU A 197 12.34 -7.92 12.23
C LEU A 197 12.36 -6.49 12.79
N PRO A 198 13.25 -5.61 12.31
CA PRO A 198 13.41 -4.28 12.86
C PRO A 198 12.10 -3.48 12.79
N LEU A 199 11.88 -2.68 13.81
CA LEU A 199 10.82 -1.68 13.84
C LEU A 199 11.23 -0.44 13.04
N ARG A 200 10.26 0.38 12.66
CA ARG A 200 10.51 1.65 11.93
C ARG A 200 11.45 2.60 12.66
N THR A 201 11.57 2.45 13.98
CA THR A 201 12.48 3.22 14.84
C THR A 201 13.91 2.68 14.89
N GLN A 202 14.20 1.58 14.17
CA GLN A 202 15.50 0.92 14.12
C GLN A 202 16.09 0.93 12.70
N PRO A 203 16.32 2.11 12.09
CA PRO A 203 16.82 2.21 10.72
C PRO A 203 18.28 1.79 10.63
N SER A 204 18.69 1.36 9.44
CA SER A 204 20.04 0.89 9.14
C SER A 204 21.16 1.90 9.45
N LYS A 205 20.87 3.19 9.46
CA LYS A 205 21.85 4.25 9.79
C LYS A 205 22.42 4.13 11.22
N ASP A 206 21.73 3.39 12.09
CA ASP A 206 22.14 3.17 13.48
C ASP A 206 23.08 1.95 13.62
N LEU A 207 23.33 1.22 12.51
CA LEU A 207 24.34 0.18 12.43
C LEU A 207 25.75 0.81 12.38
N GLY A 208 26.73 0.09 12.92
CA GLY A 208 28.13 0.52 12.85
C GLY A 208 28.69 0.60 11.43
N PRO A 209 29.96 0.98 11.27
CA PRO A 209 30.61 1.19 9.98
C PRO A 209 30.75 -0.10 9.15
N ASP A 210 30.77 -1.26 9.78
CA ASP A 210 30.76 -2.59 9.13
C ASP A 210 29.53 -3.37 9.58
N PRO A 211 28.38 -3.15 8.95
CA PRO A 211 27.15 -3.86 9.29
C PRO A 211 27.18 -5.34 8.90
N VAL A 212 28.00 -5.73 7.93
CA VAL A 212 28.13 -7.14 7.50
C VAL A 212 28.90 -7.96 8.52
N GLY A 213 29.99 -7.41 9.10
CA GLY A 213 30.71 -8.04 10.22
C GLY A 213 31.23 -9.45 9.92
N GLY A 214 31.64 -9.71 8.67
CA GLY A 214 32.14 -11.02 8.25
C GLY A 214 31.06 -12.11 8.08
N ARG A 215 29.76 -11.77 8.05
CA ARG A 215 28.68 -12.73 7.76
C ARG A 215 28.78 -13.20 6.32
N GLU A 216 28.73 -14.52 6.11
CA GLU A 216 28.66 -15.10 4.77
C GLU A 216 27.34 -14.72 4.10
N PRO A 217 27.33 -14.43 2.80
CA PRO A 217 26.11 -14.14 2.05
C PRO A 217 25.22 -15.39 1.96
N LEU A 218 23.91 -15.20 2.13
CA LEU A 218 22.88 -16.21 1.87
C LEU A 218 22.55 -16.29 0.38
N ILE A 219 22.58 -15.16 -0.29
CA ILE A 219 22.37 -15.03 -1.74
C ILE A 219 23.44 -14.10 -2.27
N ASP A 220 24.16 -14.56 -3.28
CA ASP A 220 25.12 -13.78 -4.05
C ASP A 220 24.89 -14.05 -5.53
N THR A 221 24.24 -13.09 -6.23
CA THR A 221 23.70 -13.39 -7.55
C THR A 221 23.44 -12.14 -8.39
N VAL A 222 23.41 -12.34 -9.71
CA VAL A 222 22.98 -11.29 -10.66
C VAL A 222 21.51 -11.50 -10.98
N LEU A 223 20.69 -10.46 -10.80
CA LEU A 223 19.30 -10.43 -11.27
C LEU A 223 19.27 -9.99 -12.74
N GLU A 224 18.47 -10.69 -13.54
CA GLU A 224 18.20 -10.42 -14.95
C GLU A 224 16.74 -9.98 -15.16
N PRO A 225 16.39 -9.35 -16.31
CA PRO A 225 15.03 -8.90 -16.57
C PRO A 225 13.99 -9.99 -16.33
N GLY A 226 13.01 -9.67 -15.48
CA GLY A 226 11.98 -10.60 -15.09
C GLY A 226 12.27 -11.38 -13.80
N ASP A 227 13.49 -11.37 -13.26
CA ASP A 227 13.75 -11.97 -11.95
C ASP A 227 13.08 -11.18 -10.83
N ALA A 228 12.63 -11.91 -9.81
CA ALA A 228 11.98 -11.36 -8.63
C ALA A 228 12.67 -11.85 -7.35
N LEU A 229 12.91 -10.93 -6.41
CA LEU A 229 13.53 -11.24 -5.12
C LEU A 229 12.68 -10.64 -3.99
N TYR A 230 12.26 -11.45 -3.04
CA TYR A 230 11.67 -11.02 -1.78
C TYR A 230 12.73 -10.97 -0.69
N LEU A 231 12.76 -9.87 0.04
CA LEU A 231 13.63 -9.67 1.20
C LEU A 231 12.78 -9.32 2.42
N PRO A 232 12.78 -10.15 3.48
CA PRO A 232 12.21 -9.73 4.76
C PRO A 232 12.98 -8.54 5.33
N ARG A 233 12.32 -7.68 6.09
CA ARG A 233 12.99 -6.58 6.78
C ARG A 233 14.10 -7.09 7.71
N GLY A 234 15.17 -6.30 7.82
CA GLY A 234 16.32 -6.65 8.66
C GLY A 234 17.45 -7.37 7.93
N TYR A 235 17.15 -8.03 6.80
CA TYR A 235 18.20 -8.67 6.00
C TYR A 235 19.11 -7.62 5.39
N LEU A 236 20.42 -7.76 5.66
CA LEU A 236 21.41 -6.86 5.07
C LEU A 236 21.53 -7.15 3.57
N HIS A 237 21.52 -6.10 2.79
CA HIS A 237 21.66 -6.21 1.35
C HIS A 237 22.44 -5.05 0.75
N SER A 238 23.12 -5.35 -0.34
CA SER A 238 23.76 -4.37 -1.20
C SER A 238 23.58 -4.77 -2.66
N ALA A 239 23.62 -3.79 -3.54
CA ALA A 239 23.45 -4.03 -4.96
C ALA A 239 24.34 -3.12 -5.80
N GLN A 240 24.97 -3.70 -6.84
CA GLN A 240 25.87 -3.03 -7.75
C GLN A 240 25.52 -3.41 -9.20
N THR A 241 25.53 -2.45 -10.10
CA THR A 241 25.40 -2.75 -11.53
C THR A 241 26.65 -3.43 -12.07
N THR A 242 26.45 -4.29 -13.04
CA THR A 242 27.54 -4.90 -13.84
C THR A 242 28.01 -3.92 -14.94
N ASP A 243 28.49 -4.43 -16.04
CA ASP A 243 28.90 -3.65 -17.22
C ASP A 243 27.70 -3.05 -17.99
N ASP A 244 26.47 -3.29 -17.51
CA ASP A 244 25.24 -2.83 -18.11
C ASP A 244 24.47 -1.94 -17.11
N ARG A 245 23.57 -1.07 -17.60
CA ARG A 245 22.64 -0.33 -16.74
C ARG A 245 21.68 -1.29 -16.03
N SER A 246 21.00 -0.81 -15.03
CA SER A 246 19.94 -1.58 -14.37
C SER A 246 18.74 -0.70 -14.07
N ILE A 247 17.54 -1.21 -14.37
CA ILE A 247 16.27 -0.67 -13.89
C ILE A 247 15.58 -1.74 -13.08
N HIS A 248 15.30 -1.47 -11.81
CA HIS A 248 14.49 -2.34 -10.97
C HIS A 248 13.46 -1.55 -10.17
N LEU A 249 12.36 -2.21 -9.91
CA LEU A 249 11.33 -1.75 -8.98
C LEU A 249 11.64 -2.30 -7.59
N THR A 250 11.50 -1.47 -6.57
CA THR A 250 11.50 -1.88 -5.18
C THR A 250 10.11 -1.61 -4.62
N VAL A 251 9.34 -2.69 -4.38
CA VAL A 251 8.00 -2.61 -3.80
C VAL A 251 8.09 -2.89 -2.32
N GLY A 252 8.02 -1.85 -1.51
CA GLY A 252 7.99 -1.95 -0.06
C GLY A 252 6.64 -2.46 0.44
N LEU A 253 6.67 -3.45 1.32
CA LEU A 253 5.52 -4.03 2.01
C LEU A 253 5.54 -3.55 3.46
N LEU A 254 4.66 -2.60 3.78
CA LEU A 254 4.59 -1.98 5.10
C LEU A 254 3.67 -2.81 6.00
N ALA A 255 4.20 -3.91 6.51
CA ALA A 255 3.47 -4.81 7.38
C ALA A 255 2.97 -4.11 8.65
N THR A 256 1.75 -4.44 9.07
CA THR A 256 1.24 -4.11 10.40
C THR A 256 1.85 -5.08 11.40
N THR A 257 2.47 -4.56 12.43
CA THR A 257 3.07 -5.36 13.53
C THR A 257 2.09 -5.50 14.69
N TRP A 258 2.34 -6.49 15.56
CA TRP A 258 1.60 -6.59 16.82
C TRP A 258 1.80 -5.38 17.73
N GLN A 259 2.94 -4.69 17.62
CA GLN A 259 3.17 -3.42 18.31
C GLN A 259 2.23 -2.33 17.80
N ASP A 260 1.96 -2.27 16.48
CA ASP A 260 0.99 -1.33 15.92
C ASP A 260 -0.42 -1.62 16.43
N VAL A 261 -0.80 -2.91 16.51
CA VAL A 261 -2.10 -3.35 17.05
C VAL A 261 -2.24 -2.95 18.53
N LEU A 262 -1.21 -3.21 19.34
CA LEU A 262 -1.19 -2.82 20.75
C LEU A 262 -1.31 -1.30 20.91
N THR A 263 -0.61 -0.52 20.08
CA THR A 263 -0.68 0.94 20.09
C THR A 263 -2.10 1.46 19.78
N ASP A 264 -2.76 0.85 18.80
CA ASP A 264 -4.15 1.21 18.46
C ASP A 264 -5.13 0.84 19.59
N LEU A 265 -4.95 -0.34 20.20
CA LEU A 265 -5.77 -0.76 21.34
C LEU A 265 -5.61 0.19 22.51
N LEU A 266 -4.39 0.57 22.87
CA LEU A 266 -4.11 1.57 23.91
C LEU A 266 -4.70 2.95 23.56
N SER A 267 -4.62 3.36 22.30
CA SER A 267 -5.20 4.62 21.83
C SER A 267 -6.73 4.62 21.84
N SER A 268 -7.35 3.45 21.67
CA SER A 268 -8.81 3.27 21.71
C SER A 268 -9.34 3.10 23.14
N ALA A 269 -8.50 2.67 24.07
CA ALA A 269 -8.85 2.50 25.48
C ALA A 269 -9.34 3.80 26.15
N GLY A 270 -8.85 4.96 25.65
CA GLY A 270 -9.35 6.28 26.08
C GLY A 270 -10.75 6.64 25.56
N LYS A 271 -11.36 5.81 24.70
CA LYS A 271 -12.69 6.05 24.11
C LYS A 271 -13.75 5.03 24.54
N GLY A 272 -13.47 4.16 25.50
CA GLY A 272 -14.44 3.15 25.95
C GLY A 272 -13.92 2.06 26.89
N GLY A 273 -12.61 1.96 27.15
CA GLY A 273 -12.05 0.89 27.98
C GLY A 273 -11.32 1.36 29.25
N GLY A 274 -10.87 2.61 29.28
CA GLY A 274 -10.24 3.21 30.47
C GLY A 274 -11.20 4.00 31.34
N GLU A 275 -12.47 4.15 30.91
CA GLU A 275 -13.48 4.94 31.64
C GLU A 275 -13.83 4.33 33.00
N ASP A 276 -13.74 3.02 33.13
CA ASP A 276 -14.03 2.29 34.37
C ASP A 276 -12.85 2.22 35.36
N SER A 277 -11.61 2.52 34.91
CA SER A 277 -10.42 2.46 35.75
C SER A 277 -10.06 3.84 36.33
N LEU A 278 -10.44 4.10 37.55
CA LEU A 278 -10.09 5.32 38.29
C LEU A 278 -8.56 5.50 38.36
N ALA A 279 -7.78 4.41 38.43
CA ALA A 279 -6.33 4.44 38.51
C ALA A 279 -5.68 4.99 37.22
N LEU A 280 -6.25 4.67 36.03
CA LEU A 280 -5.77 5.18 34.74
C LEU A 280 -6.21 6.63 34.46
N ARG A 281 -7.23 7.11 35.16
CA ARG A 281 -7.75 8.49 35.01
C ARG A 281 -7.16 9.50 35.99
N ARG A 282 -6.46 9.02 37.03
CA ARG A 282 -5.80 9.90 37.99
C ARG A 282 -4.72 10.72 37.32
N ALA A 283 -4.63 12.00 37.69
CA ALA A 283 -3.48 12.83 37.35
C ALA A 283 -2.22 12.29 38.03
N LEU A 284 -1.07 12.53 37.42
CA LEU A 284 0.20 12.27 38.09
C LEU A 284 0.31 13.13 39.36
N PRO A 285 0.98 12.63 40.42
CA PRO A 285 1.23 13.42 41.61
C PRO A 285 2.01 14.70 41.29
N LEU A 286 1.77 15.75 42.05
CA LEU A 286 2.46 17.01 41.87
C LEU A 286 3.96 16.83 42.19
N PRO A 287 4.89 17.48 41.45
CA PRO A 287 6.33 17.36 41.70
C PRO A 287 6.77 17.75 43.11
N VAL A 288 5.96 18.55 43.79
CA VAL A 288 6.22 18.99 45.18
C VAL A 288 5.99 17.90 46.23
N GLU A 289 5.28 16.83 45.88
CA GLU A 289 5.00 15.70 46.76
C GLU A 289 6.01 14.57 46.59
N ALA A 290 6.91 14.65 45.61
CA ALA A 290 7.92 13.65 45.31
C ALA A 290 9.29 14.08 45.80
N GLU A 291 9.61 13.83 47.06
CA GLU A 291 11.01 13.88 47.54
C GLU A 291 11.77 12.65 46.99
N GLY A 292 12.44 12.81 45.83
CA GLY A 292 13.25 11.81 45.20
C GLY A 292 12.50 10.78 44.32
N PRO A 293 13.22 9.82 43.69
CA PRO A 293 12.61 8.81 42.81
C PRO A 293 11.66 7.83 43.53
N THR A 294 11.59 7.84 44.84
CA THR A 294 10.81 6.95 45.69
C THR A 294 9.35 7.35 45.88
N GLY A 295 8.97 8.61 45.59
CA GLY A 295 7.59 9.08 45.79
C GLY A 295 6.54 8.49 44.82
N LEU A 296 6.98 7.89 43.69
CA LEU A 296 6.10 7.34 42.66
C LEU A 296 5.90 5.81 42.76
N GLU A 297 6.56 5.11 43.66
CA GLU A 297 6.58 3.63 43.70
C GLU A 297 5.17 3.03 43.84
N THR A 298 4.35 3.60 44.73
CA THR A 298 2.97 3.13 44.96
C THR A 298 2.09 3.42 43.74
N ASP A 299 2.22 4.60 43.12
CA ASP A 299 1.44 4.98 41.95
C ASP A 299 1.85 4.19 40.70
N VAL A 300 3.15 3.94 40.51
CA VAL A 300 3.66 3.08 39.44
C VAL A 300 3.16 1.63 39.62
N ALA A 301 3.14 1.11 40.86
CA ALA A 301 2.60 -0.22 41.13
C ALA A 301 1.09 -0.31 40.88
N ALA A 302 0.34 0.74 41.25
CA ALA A 302 -1.09 0.83 40.98
C ALA A 302 -1.39 0.95 39.48
N PHE A 303 -0.64 1.80 38.76
CA PHE A 303 -0.72 1.92 37.31
C PHE A 303 -0.45 0.60 36.61
N ARG A 304 0.63 -0.10 36.98
CA ARG A 304 1.00 -1.38 36.37
C ARG A 304 -0.09 -2.44 36.56
N ARG A 305 -0.66 -2.54 37.80
CA ARG A 305 -1.79 -3.46 38.05
C ARG A 305 -3.02 -3.11 37.21
N ALA A 306 -3.36 -1.85 37.11
CA ALA A 306 -4.51 -1.41 36.31
C ALA A 306 -4.32 -1.66 34.81
N ALA A 307 -3.10 -1.43 34.30
CA ALA A 307 -2.76 -1.70 32.89
C ALA A 307 -2.81 -3.20 32.56
N LEU A 308 -2.27 -4.05 33.45
CA LEU A 308 -2.35 -5.52 33.30
C LEU A 308 -3.78 -6.02 33.32
N ALA A 309 -4.60 -5.55 34.30
CA ALA A 309 -6.00 -5.93 34.41
C ALA A 309 -6.79 -5.49 33.16
N TRP A 310 -6.48 -4.32 32.59
CA TRP A 310 -7.10 -3.89 31.35
C TRP A 310 -6.71 -4.79 30.17
N LEU A 311 -5.43 -5.18 30.04
CA LEU A 311 -4.98 -6.10 29.00
C LEU A 311 -5.63 -7.48 29.11
N GLU A 312 -5.79 -7.99 30.35
CA GLU A 312 -6.45 -9.27 30.61
C GLU A 312 -7.96 -9.26 30.28
N GLN A 313 -8.59 -8.09 30.27
CA GLN A 313 -10.01 -7.90 29.93
C GLN A 313 -10.24 -7.68 28.42
N LEU A 314 -9.18 -7.51 27.62
CA LEU A 314 -9.32 -7.40 26.16
C LEU A 314 -9.88 -8.72 25.60
N ASP A 315 -11.05 -8.62 24.99
CA ASP A 315 -11.62 -9.74 24.26
C ASP A 315 -10.94 -9.93 22.87
N ASP A 316 -10.92 -11.15 22.38
CA ASP A 316 -10.35 -11.46 21.06
C ASP A 316 -11.02 -10.66 19.94
N ALA A 317 -12.33 -10.40 20.08
CA ALA A 317 -13.07 -9.63 19.10
C ALA A 317 -12.62 -8.15 19.03
N ALA A 318 -12.14 -7.56 20.15
CA ALA A 318 -11.55 -6.23 20.12
C ALA A 318 -10.25 -6.20 19.31
N VAL A 319 -9.40 -7.20 19.52
CA VAL A 319 -8.14 -7.37 18.78
C VAL A 319 -8.43 -7.60 17.29
N GLU A 320 -9.35 -8.52 16.96
CA GLU A 320 -9.75 -8.81 15.59
C GLU A 320 -10.32 -7.59 14.87
N ARG A 321 -11.13 -6.76 15.55
CA ARG A 321 -11.64 -5.50 14.98
C ARG A 321 -10.52 -4.54 14.59
N VAL A 322 -9.49 -4.39 15.42
CA VAL A 322 -8.33 -3.54 15.14
C VAL A 322 -7.54 -4.10 13.95
N VAL A 323 -7.25 -5.40 13.95
CA VAL A 323 -6.54 -6.07 12.83
C VAL A 323 -7.32 -5.91 11.52
N ALA A 324 -8.62 -6.17 11.56
CA ALA A 324 -9.49 -6.00 10.39
C ALA A 324 -9.53 -4.55 9.89
N ALA A 325 -9.56 -3.57 10.80
CA ALA A 325 -9.50 -2.16 10.44
C ALA A 325 -8.17 -1.80 9.76
N ARG A 326 -7.04 -2.26 10.29
CA ARG A 326 -5.72 -2.07 9.69
C ARG A 326 -5.62 -2.68 8.29
N ARG A 327 -6.09 -3.92 8.11
CA ARG A 327 -6.12 -4.60 6.80
C ARG A 327 -6.98 -3.85 5.79
N ARG A 328 -8.14 -3.35 6.20
CA ARG A 328 -8.97 -2.51 5.33
C ARG A 328 -8.27 -1.22 4.91
N GLN A 329 -7.62 -0.53 5.86
CA GLN A 329 -6.88 0.71 5.58
C GLN A 329 -5.62 0.50 4.73
N ALA A 330 -5.12 -0.73 4.63
CA ALA A 330 -3.94 -1.07 3.84
C ALA A 330 -4.19 -0.90 2.33
N VAL A 331 -5.41 -1.12 1.86
CA VAL A 331 -5.75 -1.03 0.43
C VAL A 331 -6.01 0.43 0.04
N PRO A 332 -5.17 1.03 -0.82
CA PRO A 332 -5.36 2.41 -1.25
C PRO A 332 -6.64 2.57 -2.05
N LEU A 333 -7.35 3.68 -1.79
CA LEU A 333 -8.55 4.00 -2.55
C LEU A 333 -8.23 4.18 -4.04
N GLU A 334 -8.95 3.48 -4.91
CA GLU A 334 -8.83 3.60 -6.36
C GLU A 334 -9.10 5.04 -6.82
N PRO A 335 -8.21 5.66 -7.62
CA PRO A 335 -8.47 6.96 -8.19
C PRO A 335 -9.66 6.90 -9.16
N VAL A 336 -10.45 7.95 -9.19
CA VAL A 336 -11.60 8.08 -10.11
C VAL A 336 -11.26 9.11 -11.17
N GLY A 337 -11.35 8.73 -12.45
CA GLY A 337 -11.28 9.64 -13.56
C GLY A 337 -12.54 10.52 -13.62
N PRO A 338 -12.48 11.83 -13.33
CA PRO A 338 -13.68 12.65 -13.16
C PRO A 338 -14.57 12.69 -14.41
N LEU A 339 -13.96 12.72 -15.60
CA LEU A 339 -14.71 12.77 -16.86
C LEU A 339 -15.35 11.42 -17.22
N ALA A 340 -14.61 10.31 -17.00
CA ALA A 340 -15.12 8.96 -17.23
C ALA A 340 -16.28 8.64 -16.28
N GLN A 341 -16.13 9.01 -15.01
CA GLN A 341 -17.16 8.83 -13.99
C GLN A 341 -18.43 9.63 -14.29
N ASP A 342 -18.29 10.91 -14.69
CA ASP A 342 -19.42 11.75 -15.06
C ASP A 342 -20.15 11.21 -16.30
N ARG A 343 -19.39 10.80 -17.34
CA ARG A 343 -19.96 10.17 -18.53
C ARG A 343 -20.75 8.92 -18.14
N ALA A 344 -20.13 8.00 -17.38
CA ALA A 344 -20.80 6.76 -16.96
C ALA A 344 -22.08 7.05 -16.16
N ALA A 345 -22.05 8.01 -15.23
CA ALA A 345 -23.23 8.37 -14.43
C ALA A 345 -24.40 8.94 -15.28
N ARG A 346 -24.11 9.56 -16.44
CA ARG A 346 -25.13 10.08 -17.34
C ARG A 346 -25.61 9.07 -18.38
N THR A 347 -24.68 8.26 -18.91
CA THR A 347 -24.95 7.41 -20.09
C THR A 347 -25.09 5.93 -19.79
N LEU A 348 -25.04 5.51 -18.50
CA LEU A 348 -25.22 4.11 -18.14
C LEU A 348 -26.50 3.54 -18.78
N GLY A 349 -26.34 2.62 -19.70
CA GLY A 349 -27.44 1.88 -20.33
C GLY A 349 -27.78 0.58 -19.58
N PRO A 350 -28.80 -0.15 -20.03
CA PRO A 350 -29.26 -1.38 -19.39
C PRO A 350 -28.14 -2.43 -19.17
N ASP A 351 -27.24 -2.56 -20.14
CA ASP A 351 -26.17 -3.55 -20.12
C ASP A 351 -24.80 -2.99 -19.73
N GLY A 352 -24.76 -1.69 -19.41
CA GLY A 352 -23.52 -1.02 -18.95
C GLY A 352 -23.07 -1.58 -17.61
N VAL A 353 -21.83 -2.12 -17.55
CA VAL A 353 -21.29 -2.76 -16.36
C VAL A 353 -20.55 -1.73 -15.51
N VAL A 354 -20.88 -1.75 -14.21
CA VAL A 354 -20.20 -1.00 -13.16
C VAL A 354 -19.73 -1.95 -12.08
N ARG A 355 -18.76 -1.53 -11.29
CA ARG A 355 -18.23 -2.36 -10.19
C ARG A 355 -17.97 -1.51 -8.94
N PRO A 356 -17.90 -2.13 -7.75
CA PRO A 356 -17.45 -1.45 -6.55
C PRO A 356 -16.07 -0.84 -6.73
N ARG A 357 -15.90 0.36 -6.19
CA ARG A 357 -14.62 1.07 -6.20
C ARG A 357 -13.65 0.41 -5.21
N VAL A 358 -12.50 -0.05 -5.69
CA VAL A 358 -11.50 -0.74 -4.86
C VAL A 358 -10.98 0.17 -3.74
N GLY A 359 -10.82 -0.39 -2.55
CA GLY A 359 -10.37 0.33 -1.37
C GLY A 359 -11.41 1.25 -0.73
N LEU A 360 -12.64 1.32 -1.27
CA LEU A 360 -13.72 2.07 -0.65
C LEU A 360 -14.49 1.19 0.33
N HIS A 361 -14.49 1.59 1.60
CA HIS A 361 -15.26 0.89 2.63
C HIS A 361 -16.64 1.49 2.78
N THR A 362 -17.65 0.65 2.64
CA THR A 362 -19.05 1.02 2.77
C THR A 362 -19.74 0.12 3.79
N ARG A 363 -20.75 0.67 4.49
CA ARG A 363 -21.64 -0.08 5.38
C ARG A 363 -23.07 0.23 5.02
N VAL A 364 -23.92 -0.80 5.01
CA VAL A 364 -25.35 -0.66 4.78
C VAL A 364 -26.08 -0.84 6.10
N ARG A 365 -26.89 0.13 6.48
CA ARG A 365 -27.70 0.13 7.70
C ARG A 365 -29.17 0.33 7.35
N VAL A 366 -30.05 -0.49 7.90
CA VAL A 366 -31.49 -0.30 7.78
C VAL A 366 -31.92 0.69 8.88
N ALA A 367 -32.65 1.74 8.51
CA ALA A 367 -33.11 2.80 9.38
C ALA A 367 -34.62 3.06 9.13
N GLY A 368 -35.47 2.29 9.79
CA GLY A 368 -36.92 2.32 9.57
C GLY A 368 -37.29 1.90 8.15
N GLU A 369 -38.03 2.77 7.44
CA GLU A 369 -38.43 2.54 6.03
C GLU A 369 -37.33 2.89 5.00
N ARG A 370 -36.15 3.27 5.47
CA ARG A 370 -35.02 3.64 4.61
C ARG A 370 -33.83 2.72 4.82
N VAL A 371 -32.98 2.66 3.81
CA VAL A 371 -31.65 2.07 3.90
C VAL A 371 -30.60 3.17 3.72
N GLU A 372 -29.59 3.14 4.56
CA GLU A 372 -28.50 4.08 4.58
C GLU A 372 -27.20 3.39 4.17
N LEU A 373 -26.51 4.00 3.21
CA LEU A 373 -25.17 3.63 2.82
C LEU A 373 -24.18 4.60 3.45
N LEU A 374 -23.37 4.11 4.37
CA LEU A 374 -22.30 4.88 4.99
C LEU A 374 -21.04 4.76 4.15
N VAL A 375 -20.47 5.92 3.76
CA VAL A 375 -19.29 6.04 2.88
C VAL A 375 -18.31 7.00 3.54
N GLY A 376 -17.36 6.49 4.29
CA GLY A 376 -16.49 7.31 5.15
C GLY A 376 -17.31 8.14 6.14
N GLN A 377 -17.23 9.47 6.04
CA GLN A 377 -18.00 10.40 6.89
C GLN A 377 -19.39 10.78 6.30
N ARG A 378 -19.75 10.25 5.15
CA ARG A 378 -21.01 10.59 4.47
C ARG A 378 -22.02 9.46 4.58
N THR A 379 -23.28 9.82 4.67
CA THR A 379 -24.41 8.89 4.61
C THR A 379 -25.25 9.21 3.38
N VAL A 380 -25.52 8.18 2.56
CA VAL A 380 -26.42 8.26 1.41
C VAL A 380 -27.65 7.43 1.72
N SER A 381 -28.83 8.04 1.72
CA SER A 381 -30.09 7.38 2.09
C SER A 381 -30.91 7.04 0.85
N PHE A 382 -31.50 5.82 0.86
CA PHE A 382 -32.35 5.28 -0.18
C PHE A 382 -33.68 4.78 0.43
N PRO A 383 -34.74 4.55 -0.37
CA PRO A 383 -35.92 3.82 0.07
C PRO A 383 -35.55 2.40 0.52
N GLY A 384 -36.19 1.88 1.57
CA GLY A 384 -35.83 0.57 2.14
C GLY A 384 -35.95 -0.60 1.16
N TRP A 385 -36.88 -0.54 0.22
CA TRP A 385 -37.08 -1.59 -0.76
C TRP A 385 -35.89 -1.82 -1.73
N VAL A 386 -35.01 -0.83 -1.90
CA VAL A 386 -33.81 -1.02 -2.75
C VAL A 386 -32.66 -1.73 -2.03
N GLU A 387 -32.78 -2.04 -0.72
CA GLU A 387 -31.71 -2.67 0.05
C GLU A 387 -31.10 -3.91 -0.61
N PRO A 388 -31.88 -4.89 -1.08
CA PRO A 388 -31.33 -6.09 -1.71
C PRO A 388 -30.52 -5.77 -2.97
N ALA A 389 -31.01 -4.86 -3.82
CA ALA A 389 -30.31 -4.43 -5.03
C ALA A 389 -29.03 -3.60 -4.69
N LEU A 390 -29.09 -2.77 -3.67
CA LEU A 390 -27.93 -2.03 -3.16
C LEU A 390 -26.82 -3.00 -2.68
N ARG A 391 -27.18 -4.03 -1.91
CA ARG A 391 -26.22 -5.04 -1.45
C ARG A 391 -25.64 -5.83 -2.62
N ALA A 392 -26.47 -6.24 -3.60
CA ALA A 392 -26.01 -6.93 -4.80
C ALA A 392 -25.01 -6.08 -5.62
N ALA A 393 -25.31 -4.79 -5.80
CA ALA A 393 -24.42 -3.85 -6.50
C ALA A 393 -23.09 -3.61 -5.77
N LEU A 394 -23.06 -3.74 -4.44
CA LEU A 394 -21.85 -3.60 -3.62
C LEU A 394 -21.03 -4.91 -3.53
N ALA A 395 -21.62 -6.04 -3.88
CA ALA A 395 -20.95 -7.34 -3.81
C ALA A 395 -20.03 -7.62 -5.01
N GLY A 396 -20.25 -6.97 -6.16
CA GLY A 396 -19.45 -7.21 -7.36
C GLY A 396 -19.90 -6.41 -8.58
N PRO A 397 -19.37 -6.74 -9.76
CA PRO A 397 -19.78 -6.10 -11.00
C PRO A 397 -21.26 -6.31 -11.27
N ALA A 398 -21.95 -5.25 -11.71
CA ALA A 398 -23.37 -5.26 -11.99
C ALA A 398 -23.73 -4.37 -13.17
N SER A 399 -24.79 -4.74 -13.91
CA SER A 399 -25.48 -3.86 -14.84
C SER A 399 -26.95 -3.72 -14.42
N PRO A 400 -27.70 -2.71 -14.91
CA PRO A 400 -29.14 -2.64 -14.65
C PRO A 400 -29.88 -3.94 -14.98
N SER A 401 -29.60 -4.53 -16.17
CA SER A 401 -30.20 -5.80 -16.61
C SER A 401 -29.81 -6.95 -15.70
N SER A 402 -28.55 -7.05 -15.24
CA SER A 402 -28.12 -8.13 -14.36
C SER A 402 -28.73 -8.04 -12.98
N LEU A 403 -28.92 -6.84 -12.43
CA LEU A 403 -29.59 -6.66 -11.13
C LEU A 403 -31.08 -7.04 -11.22
N ALA A 404 -31.79 -6.60 -12.25
CA ALA A 404 -33.20 -6.96 -12.46
C ALA A 404 -33.39 -8.46 -12.67
N GLY A 405 -32.42 -9.14 -13.31
CA GLY A 405 -32.44 -10.59 -13.52
C GLY A 405 -31.97 -11.44 -12.35
N SER A 406 -31.47 -10.86 -11.27
CA SER A 406 -30.84 -11.59 -10.13
C SER A 406 -31.82 -12.16 -9.10
N GLY A 407 -33.13 -12.05 -9.32
CA GLY A 407 -34.17 -12.45 -8.34
C GLY A 407 -34.41 -11.40 -7.24
N VAL A 408 -33.78 -10.25 -7.33
CA VAL A 408 -34.06 -9.09 -6.49
C VAL A 408 -35.27 -8.34 -7.05
N ALA A 409 -36.17 -7.89 -6.19
CA ALA A 409 -37.38 -7.18 -6.60
C ALA A 409 -37.07 -5.73 -7.04
N ILE A 410 -36.44 -5.58 -8.20
CA ILE A 410 -36.14 -4.30 -8.85
C ILE A 410 -36.29 -4.47 -10.36
N ASP A 411 -36.87 -3.48 -11.04
CA ASP A 411 -36.86 -3.45 -12.49
C ASP A 411 -35.60 -2.79 -13.08
N VAL A 412 -35.44 -2.83 -14.40
CA VAL A 412 -34.25 -2.32 -15.09
C VAL A 412 -34.11 -0.80 -14.92
N ASP A 413 -35.22 -0.06 -14.95
CA ASP A 413 -35.22 1.40 -14.85
C ASP A 413 -34.83 1.86 -13.45
N ASP A 414 -35.39 1.25 -12.41
CA ASP A 414 -35.05 1.52 -11.01
C ASP A 414 -33.60 1.10 -10.70
N ALA A 415 -33.16 -0.04 -11.22
CA ALA A 415 -31.77 -0.49 -11.11
C ALA A 415 -30.79 0.52 -11.77
N GLN A 416 -31.18 1.06 -12.93
CA GLN A 416 -30.38 2.09 -13.62
C GLN A 416 -30.30 3.38 -12.79
N VAL A 417 -31.40 3.82 -12.16
CA VAL A 417 -31.42 4.98 -11.27
C VAL A 417 -30.52 4.74 -10.06
N LEU A 418 -30.60 3.57 -9.43
CA LEU A 418 -29.75 3.18 -8.30
C LEU A 418 -28.27 3.22 -8.68
N LEU A 419 -27.87 2.53 -9.76
CA LEU A 419 -26.48 2.44 -10.19
C LEU A 419 -25.92 3.81 -10.62
N ARG A 420 -26.72 4.64 -11.32
CA ARG A 420 -26.34 6.03 -11.66
C ARG A 420 -26.13 6.88 -10.39
N ARG A 421 -26.95 6.69 -9.36
CA ARG A 421 -26.75 7.37 -8.08
C ARG A 421 -25.46 6.94 -7.41
N LEU A 422 -25.18 5.64 -7.35
CA LEU A 422 -23.94 5.09 -6.77
C LEU A 422 -22.69 5.53 -7.54
N LEU A 423 -22.76 5.67 -8.87
CA LEU A 423 -21.72 6.29 -9.69
C LEU A 423 -21.48 7.75 -9.29
N ARG A 424 -22.53 8.57 -9.15
CA ARG A 424 -22.42 9.99 -8.73
C ARG A 424 -21.79 10.12 -7.33
N GLU A 425 -22.09 9.19 -6.45
CA GLU A 425 -21.49 9.12 -5.11
C GLU A 425 -20.06 8.56 -5.12
N ARG A 426 -19.56 8.10 -6.28
CA ARG A 426 -18.24 7.46 -6.44
C ARG A 426 -18.07 6.21 -5.59
N VAL A 427 -19.17 5.52 -5.34
CA VAL A 427 -19.24 4.19 -4.71
C VAL A 427 -18.93 3.11 -5.72
N LEU A 428 -19.50 3.27 -6.92
CA LEU A 428 -19.21 2.43 -8.07
C LEU A 428 -18.37 3.20 -9.10
N VAL A 429 -17.65 2.46 -9.90
CA VAL A 429 -16.87 2.95 -11.05
C VAL A 429 -17.24 2.13 -12.30
N PRO A 430 -17.06 2.65 -13.53
CA PRO A 430 -17.22 1.87 -14.75
C PRO A 430 -16.28 0.66 -14.74
N ALA A 431 -16.74 -0.50 -15.22
CA ALA A 431 -15.92 -1.72 -15.26
C ALA A 431 -14.76 -1.62 -16.26
N ASP A 432 -14.91 -0.82 -17.33
CA ASP A 432 -13.96 -0.75 -18.45
C ASP A 432 -12.82 0.28 -18.28
N THR A 433 -12.64 0.87 -17.08
CA THR A 433 -11.59 1.89 -16.87
C THR A 433 -10.16 1.40 -16.97
N SER A 434 -9.94 0.09 -17.14
CA SER A 434 -8.60 -0.50 -17.26
C SER A 434 -7.99 -0.42 -18.69
N ALA A 435 -8.77 -0.10 -19.71
CA ALA A 435 -8.31 -0.11 -21.13
C ALA A 435 -7.85 1.25 -21.66
N GLU A 436 -8.34 2.39 -21.14
CA GLU A 436 -7.99 3.72 -21.66
C GLU A 436 -6.70 4.32 -21.07
N GLY A 437 -6.15 3.74 -20.02
CA GLY A 437 -4.88 4.21 -19.41
C GLY A 437 -3.61 3.62 -20.03
N ARG A 438 -3.71 2.78 -21.07
CA ARG A 438 -2.56 2.11 -21.74
C ARG A 438 -2.15 2.73 -23.08
N ARG A 439 -2.45 4.01 -23.31
CA ARG A 439 -1.95 4.72 -24.49
C ARG A 439 -1.21 5.99 -24.09
#